data_144e15a77942e7acb93b6b3b7485f8b4
#
_entry.id   144e15a77942e7acb93b6b3b7485f8b4
#
_cell.length_a   1.000
_cell.length_b   1.000
_cell.length_c   1.000
_cell.angle_alpha   90.00
_cell.angle_beta   90.00
_cell.angle_gamma   90.00
#
_symmetry.space_group_name_H-M   'P 1'
#
loop_
_entity.id
_entity.type
_entity.pdbx_description
1 polymer ?
#
loop_
_entity_poly.entity_id
_entity_poly.type
_entity_poly.pdbx_seq_one_letter_code
_entity_poly.pdbx_strand_id
1 'polypeptide(L)'
;VLRHASDLGIEVDPDADLALLTHPREAELLLALAEFPAVVATAAELREPHRVARYLEEKVAKSAQRFWDECQVLPKGDEPPAPTTAPRLLLWKATRLVLENGLGLVGVTAPERM
;
A
#
# COMPACT_ATOMS: atom_id res chain seq x y z
N VAL A 1 -1.66 -6.83 9.17
CA VAL A 1 -2.73 -5.84 9.36
C VAL A 1 -4.06 -6.38 8.88
N LEU A 2 -4.14 -6.84 7.65
CA LEU A 2 -5.41 -7.33 7.09
C LEU A 2 -5.91 -8.59 7.80
N ARG A 3 -5.00 -9.49 8.17
CA ARG A 3 -5.37 -10.67 8.95
C ARG A 3 -5.89 -10.27 10.33
N HIS A 4 -5.21 -9.34 10.98
CA HIS A 4 -5.63 -8.87 12.29
C HIS A 4 -6.99 -8.16 12.23
N ALA A 5 -7.23 -7.41 11.16
CA ALA A 5 -8.54 -6.78 10.93
C ALA A 5 -9.63 -7.84 10.80
N SER A 6 -9.38 -8.90 10.04
CA SER A 6 -10.33 -10.00 9.88
C SER A 6 -10.61 -10.68 11.22
N ASP A 7 -9.58 -10.89 12.05
CA ASP A 7 -9.73 -11.47 13.38
C ASP A 7 -10.59 -10.61 14.30
N LEU A 8 -10.58 -9.30 14.09
CA LEU A 8 -11.42 -8.35 14.83
C LEU A 8 -12.82 -8.18 14.24
N GLY A 9 -13.12 -8.89 13.14
CA GLY A 9 -14.39 -8.78 12.45
C GLY A 9 -14.50 -7.53 11.58
N ILE A 10 -13.38 -6.90 11.23
CA ILE A 10 -13.34 -5.72 10.39
C ILE A 10 -12.95 -6.13 8.97
N GLU A 11 -13.82 -5.84 8.00
CA GLU A 11 -13.57 -6.14 6.60
C GLU A 11 -13.13 -4.91 5.84
N VAL A 12 -12.39 -5.11 4.75
CA VAL A 12 -12.03 -4.03 3.84
C VAL A 12 -13.28 -3.58 3.08
N ASP A 13 -13.59 -2.29 3.17
CA ASP A 13 -14.72 -1.69 2.49
C ASP A 13 -14.23 -0.96 1.23
N PRO A 14 -14.53 -1.48 0.01
CA PRO A 14 -14.07 -0.82 -1.22
C PRO A 14 -14.73 0.53 -1.46
N ASP A 15 -15.83 0.81 -0.77
CA ASP A 15 -16.57 2.08 -0.90
C ASP A 15 -16.23 3.06 0.23
N ALA A 16 -15.18 2.78 1.01
CA ALA A 16 -14.77 3.68 2.09
C ALA A 16 -14.49 5.09 1.60
N ASP A 17 -14.85 6.09 2.39
CA ASP A 17 -14.69 7.49 2.02
C ASP A 17 -13.23 7.94 2.17
N LEU A 18 -12.51 7.99 1.06
CA LEU A 18 -11.10 8.40 1.04
C LEU A 18 -10.92 9.88 1.37
N ALA A 19 -11.98 10.70 1.33
CA ALA A 19 -11.90 12.10 1.71
C ALA A 19 -11.61 12.27 3.22
N LEU A 20 -11.80 11.23 4.01
CA LEU A 20 -11.44 11.23 5.43
C LEU A 20 -9.94 11.08 5.68
N LEU A 21 -9.17 10.76 4.65
CA LEU A 21 -7.72 10.62 4.73
C LEU A 21 -7.05 11.99 4.60
N THR A 22 -6.91 12.69 5.73
CA THR A 22 -6.38 14.06 5.76
C THR A 22 -4.98 14.18 6.36
N HIS A 23 -4.44 13.11 6.91
CA HIS A 23 -3.09 13.12 7.48
C HIS A 23 -2.03 13.19 6.38
N PRO A 24 -0.93 13.99 6.56
CA PRO A 24 0.12 14.09 5.54
C PRO A 24 0.71 12.75 5.10
N ARG A 25 0.84 11.79 6.01
CA ARG A 25 1.38 10.46 5.67
C ARG A 25 0.43 9.64 4.82
N GLU A 26 -0.88 9.87 4.97
CA GLU A 26 -1.88 9.24 4.11
C GLU A 26 -1.78 9.78 2.68
N ALA A 27 -1.64 11.09 2.54
CA ALA A 27 -1.46 11.73 1.23
C ALA A 27 -0.16 11.27 0.56
N GLU A 28 0.94 11.18 1.31
CA GLU A 28 2.22 10.70 0.81
C GLU A 28 2.10 9.29 0.25
N LEU A 29 1.45 8.38 0.99
CA LEU A 29 1.27 7.01 0.55
C LEU A 29 0.37 6.93 -0.68
N LEU A 30 -0.74 7.67 -0.71
CA LEU A 30 -1.63 7.70 -1.86
C LEU A 30 -0.90 8.15 -3.13
N LEU A 31 -0.09 9.20 -3.04
CA LEU A 31 0.70 9.70 -4.17
C LEU A 31 1.73 8.67 -4.61
N ALA A 32 2.39 7.99 -3.67
CA ALA A 32 3.35 6.95 -4.00
C ALA A 32 2.68 5.80 -4.76
N LEU A 33 1.49 5.36 -4.33
CA LEU A 33 0.75 4.30 -5.00
C LEU A 33 0.29 4.72 -6.40
N ALA A 34 -0.09 5.99 -6.56
CA ALA A 34 -0.57 6.52 -7.84
C ALA A 34 0.50 6.52 -8.92
N GLU A 35 1.78 6.50 -8.55
CA GLU A 35 2.89 6.46 -9.50
C GLU A 35 3.09 5.07 -10.13
N PHE A 36 2.50 4.03 -9.56
CA PHE A 36 2.76 2.65 -9.99
C PHE A 36 2.59 2.40 -11.49
N PRO A 37 1.46 2.78 -12.13
CA PRO A 37 1.30 2.53 -13.57
C PRO A 37 2.38 3.21 -14.43
N ALA A 38 2.74 4.44 -14.09
CA ALA A 38 3.76 5.19 -14.82
C ALA A 38 5.15 4.56 -14.66
N VAL A 39 5.47 4.10 -13.45
CA VAL A 39 6.75 3.43 -13.17
C VAL A 39 6.85 2.13 -13.96
N VAL A 40 5.78 1.34 -14.00
CA VAL A 40 5.75 0.09 -14.77
C VAL A 40 5.91 0.36 -16.25
N ALA A 41 5.20 1.36 -16.79
CA ALA A 41 5.30 1.71 -18.21
C ALA A 41 6.71 2.15 -18.57
N THR A 42 7.34 3.00 -17.76
CA THR A 42 8.70 3.46 -17.99
C THR A 42 9.71 2.31 -17.92
N ALA A 43 9.58 1.43 -16.94
CA ALA A 43 10.47 0.28 -16.79
C ALA A 43 10.38 -0.66 -17.99
N ALA A 44 9.16 -0.88 -18.50
CA ALA A 44 8.94 -1.72 -19.67
C ALA A 44 9.54 -1.09 -20.93
N GLU A 45 9.30 0.21 -21.12
CA GLU A 45 9.80 0.95 -22.29
C GLU A 45 11.32 0.95 -22.35
N LEU A 46 11.97 1.17 -21.21
CA LEU A 46 13.43 1.21 -21.10
C LEU A 46 14.05 -0.16 -20.89
N ARG A 47 13.24 -1.20 -20.70
CA ARG A 47 13.69 -2.56 -20.37
C ARG A 47 14.56 -2.58 -19.12
N GLU A 48 14.12 -1.84 -18.09
CA GLU A 48 14.83 -1.71 -16.84
C GLU A 48 13.94 -2.13 -15.67
N PRO A 49 13.74 -3.45 -15.47
CA PRO A 49 12.87 -3.95 -14.39
C PRO A 49 13.30 -3.53 -12.99
N HIS A 50 14.59 -3.22 -12.80
CA HIS A 50 15.10 -2.74 -11.51
C HIS A 50 14.44 -1.42 -11.09
N ARG A 51 13.87 -0.66 -12.01
CA ARG A 51 13.14 0.57 -11.67
C ARG A 51 11.90 0.28 -10.84
N VAL A 52 11.23 -0.84 -11.14
CA VAL A 52 10.06 -1.26 -10.34
C VAL A 52 10.51 -1.66 -8.93
N ALA A 53 11.58 -2.45 -8.81
CA ALA A 53 12.10 -2.87 -7.51
C ALA A 53 12.50 -1.66 -6.67
N ARG A 54 13.20 -0.70 -7.26
CA ARG A 54 13.62 0.52 -6.58
C ARG A 54 12.43 1.35 -6.12
N TYR A 55 11.42 1.50 -6.98
CA TYR A 55 10.20 2.21 -6.63
C TYR A 55 9.50 1.57 -5.44
N LEU A 56 9.36 0.24 -5.44
CA LEU A 56 8.71 -0.46 -4.33
C LEU A 56 9.46 -0.25 -3.01
N GLU A 57 10.78 -0.30 -3.05
CA GLU A 57 11.60 -0.13 -1.85
C GLU A 57 11.67 1.33 -1.39
N GLU A 58 11.96 2.26 -2.28
CA GLU A 58 12.21 3.65 -1.91
C GLU A 58 10.97 4.51 -1.77
N LYS A 59 9.91 4.20 -2.52
CA LYS A 59 8.67 4.99 -2.48
C LYS A 59 7.59 4.29 -1.67
N VAL A 60 7.18 3.11 -2.09
CA VAL A 60 6.02 2.44 -1.50
C VAL A 60 6.32 1.95 -0.08
N ALA A 61 7.40 1.19 0.12
CA ALA A 61 7.71 0.63 1.43
C ALA A 61 7.99 1.72 2.47
N LYS A 62 8.75 2.75 2.10
CA LYS A 62 9.05 3.84 3.02
C LYS A 62 7.83 4.66 3.36
N SER A 63 6.99 4.98 2.38
CA SER A 63 5.76 5.72 2.64
C SER A 63 4.80 4.91 3.49
N ALA A 64 4.71 3.61 3.26
CA ALA A 64 3.88 2.71 4.05
C ALA A 64 4.37 2.63 5.49
N GLN A 65 5.69 2.57 5.71
CA GLN A 65 6.26 2.53 7.05
C GLN A 65 5.94 3.81 7.83
N ARG A 66 6.09 4.98 7.20
CA ARG A 66 5.76 6.25 7.82
C ARG A 66 4.28 6.34 8.15
N PHE A 67 3.43 5.89 7.24
CA PHE A 67 1.99 5.83 7.47
C PHE A 67 1.68 4.94 8.68
N TRP A 68 2.27 3.75 8.75
CA TRP A 68 2.07 2.83 9.87
C TRP A 68 2.50 3.43 11.20
N ASP A 69 3.64 4.13 11.20
CA ASP A 69 4.20 4.71 12.42
C ASP A 69 3.37 5.88 12.98
N GLU A 70 2.73 6.66 12.09
CA GLU A 70 2.04 7.88 12.48
C GLU A 70 0.52 7.78 12.46
N CYS A 71 -0.04 6.78 11.81
CA CYS A 71 -1.50 6.63 11.65
C CYS A 71 -1.97 5.31 12.25
N GLN A 72 -2.96 5.38 13.11
CA GLN A 72 -3.58 4.18 13.67
C GLN A 72 -4.58 3.61 12.65
N VAL A 73 -4.31 2.41 12.15
CA VAL A 73 -5.19 1.75 11.18
C VAL A 73 -6.31 0.99 11.89
N LEU A 74 -5.94 0.20 12.90
CA LEU A 74 -6.89 -0.63 13.63
C LEU A 74 -7.12 -0.10 15.06
N PRO A 75 -8.33 -0.30 15.63
CA PRO A 75 -8.58 0.09 17.00
C PRO A 75 -7.70 -0.71 17.96
N LYS A 76 -7.36 -0.10 19.10
CA LYS A 76 -6.55 -0.73 20.14
C LYS A 76 -7.47 -1.20 21.27
N GLY A 77 -7.21 -2.41 21.76
CA GLY A 77 -7.98 -2.98 22.86
C GLY A 77 -9.47 -3.04 22.56
N ASP A 78 -10.29 -2.45 23.43
CA ASP A 78 -11.75 -2.45 23.32
C ASP A 78 -12.30 -1.21 22.60
N GLU A 79 -11.45 -0.39 21.99
CA GLU A 79 -11.89 0.80 21.28
C GLU A 79 -12.76 0.43 20.08
N PRO A 80 -13.85 1.20 19.82
CA PRO A 80 -14.63 0.99 18.62
C PRO A 80 -13.84 1.47 17.39
N PRO A 81 -14.15 0.96 16.17
CA PRO A 81 -13.51 1.45 14.96
C PRO A 81 -13.73 2.95 14.80
N ALA A 82 -12.64 3.68 14.46
CA ALA A 82 -12.72 5.11 14.20
C ALA A 82 -13.29 5.36 12.79
N PRO A 83 -13.79 6.59 12.51
CA PRO A 83 -14.24 6.93 11.14
C PRO A 83 -13.15 6.74 10.08
N THR A 84 -11.88 6.85 10.47
CA THR A 84 -10.74 6.67 9.58
C THR A 84 -10.29 5.21 9.41
N THR A 85 -10.83 4.28 10.20
CA THR A 85 -10.44 2.86 10.12
C THR A 85 -10.70 2.28 8.74
N ALA A 86 -11.90 2.43 8.20
CA ALA A 86 -12.24 1.88 6.89
C ALA A 86 -11.40 2.46 5.76
N PRO A 87 -11.26 3.80 5.59
CA PRO A 87 -10.43 4.33 4.53
C PRO A 87 -8.93 4.00 4.69
N ARG A 88 -8.41 3.98 5.93
CA ARG A 88 -7.02 3.59 6.16
C ARG A 88 -6.77 2.12 5.85
N LEU A 89 -7.73 1.26 6.16
CA LEU A 89 -7.62 -0.16 5.85
C LEU A 89 -7.66 -0.40 4.34
N LEU A 90 -8.51 0.34 3.62
CA LEU A 90 -8.55 0.29 2.16
C LEU A 90 -7.22 0.75 1.56
N LEU A 91 -6.65 1.84 2.08
CA LEU A 91 -5.34 2.32 1.66
C LEU A 91 -4.25 1.26 1.89
N TRP A 92 -4.30 0.57 3.02
CA TRP A 92 -3.35 -0.51 3.33
C TRP A 92 -3.49 -1.67 2.37
N LYS A 93 -4.73 -2.04 2.01
CA LYS A 93 -4.97 -3.09 1.03
C LYS A 93 -4.43 -2.70 -0.34
N ALA A 94 -4.63 -1.45 -0.77
CA ALA A 94 -4.08 -0.95 -2.02
C ALA A 94 -2.55 -1.03 -2.04
N THR A 95 -1.91 -0.68 -0.92
CA THR A 95 -0.46 -0.80 -0.75
C THR A 95 -0.01 -2.25 -0.95
N ARG A 96 -0.70 -3.19 -0.32
CA ARG A 96 -0.40 -4.61 -0.45
C ARG A 96 -0.51 -5.08 -1.89
N LEU A 97 -1.56 -4.66 -2.60
CA LEU A 97 -1.77 -5.04 -4.00
C LEU A 97 -0.65 -4.50 -4.90
N VAL A 98 -0.22 -3.25 -4.69
CA VAL A 98 0.89 -2.67 -5.46
C VAL A 98 2.17 -3.45 -5.19
N LEU A 99 2.46 -3.79 -3.93
CA LEU A 99 3.64 -4.56 -3.57
C LEU A 99 3.60 -5.96 -4.20
N GLU A 100 2.48 -6.65 -4.11
CA GLU A 100 2.33 -7.99 -4.69
C GLU A 100 2.48 -7.97 -6.21
N ASN A 101 1.80 -7.05 -6.88
CA ASN A 101 1.86 -6.94 -8.33
C ASN A 101 3.25 -6.52 -8.81
N GLY A 102 3.88 -5.57 -8.10
CA GLY A 102 5.23 -5.11 -8.45
C GLY A 102 6.27 -6.19 -8.26
N LEU A 103 6.21 -6.93 -7.15
CA LEU A 103 7.12 -8.05 -6.90
C LEU A 103 6.93 -9.18 -7.91
N GLY A 104 5.69 -9.42 -8.33
CA GLY A 104 5.40 -10.40 -9.38
C GLY A 104 6.05 -10.03 -10.70
N LEU A 105 6.03 -8.75 -11.08
CA LEU A 105 6.68 -8.27 -12.30
C LEU A 105 8.19 -8.47 -12.23
N VAL A 106 8.81 -8.15 -11.10
CA VAL A 106 10.25 -8.34 -10.90
C VAL A 106 10.61 -9.84 -10.93
N GLY A 107 9.79 -10.68 -10.31
CA GLY A 107 9.98 -12.13 -10.28
C GLY A 107 9.91 -12.76 -11.67
N VAL A 108 9.01 -12.27 -12.53
CA VAL A 108 8.89 -12.77 -13.91
C VAL A 108 10.15 -12.48 -14.72
N THR A 109 10.84 -11.37 -14.45
CA THR A 109 12.05 -10.98 -15.16
C THR A 109 13.31 -11.66 -14.64
N ALA A 110 13.27 -12.32 -13.48
CA ALA A 110 14.43 -12.97 -12.89
C ALA A 110 14.07 -14.30 -12.21
N PRO A 111 13.41 -15.24 -12.93
CA PRO A 111 12.89 -16.47 -12.29
C PRO A 111 13.98 -17.42 -11.79
N GLU A 112 15.17 -17.39 -12.36
CA GLU A 112 16.27 -18.29 -11.96
C GLU A 112 16.91 -17.89 -10.62
N ARG A 113 16.50 -16.80 -10.04
CA ARG A 113 17.09 -16.30 -8.79
C ARG A 113 16.41 -16.85 -7.54
N MET A 114 15.49 -17.71 -7.74
CA MET A 114 14.72 -18.28 -6.64
C MET A 114 15.47 -19.38 -5.89
#